data_61f7703984e305d52d692e96c765a6e9
#
_entry.id   61f7703984e305d52d692e96c765a6e9
#
_cell.length_a   1.000
_cell.length_b   1.000
_cell.length_c   1.000
_cell.angle_alpha   90.00
_cell.angle_beta   90.00
_cell.angle_gamma   90.00
#
_symmetry.space_group_name_H-M   'P 1'
#
loop_
_entity.id
_entity.type
_entity.pdbx_description
1 polymer ?
#
loop_
_entity_poly.entity_id
_entity_poly.type
_entity_poly.pdbx_seq_one_letter_code
_entity_poly.pdbx_strand_id
1 'polypeptide(L)'
;MKVKTKRNDILRSFEINRILESADSWLQCVIALAWMFGKRINEILRIRREDIYTDKEYLYVRFFVGKKKTRKDTPVPKPYLKRITLENPYCKYVLSYVQTIKEGYIFPSNSKPRTKRFFDKRMQVWREYQREGGYITPELAYYYLKKIAPNTWWHLFRESLATEMAERGATEEKLMHWFDWDRVDTAHQYVKRGTKLTEELSERTW
;
A
#
# COMPACT_ATOMS: atom_id res chain seq x y z
N MET A 1 -17.09 9.44 21.65
CA MET A 1 -17.82 8.54 20.72
C MET A 1 -17.04 8.47 19.42
N LYS A 2 -16.40 7.35 19.06
CA LYS A 2 -15.73 7.20 17.77
C LYS A 2 -16.80 7.01 16.71
N VAL A 3 -17.01 8.00 15.88
CA VAL A 3 -17.84 7.89 14.69
C VAL A 3 -17.22 6.77 13.83
N LYS A 4 -17.88 5.61 13.76
CA LYS A 4 -17.59 4.61 12.74
C LYS A 4 -18.06 5.23 11.42
N THR A 5 -17.13 5.85 10.68
CA THR A 5 -17.37 6.25 9.30
C THR A 5 -17.87 5.02 8.56
N LYS A 6 -19.07 5.10 8.00
CA LYS A 6 -19.60 4.06 7.11
C LYS A 6 -18.60 3.96 5.95
N ARG A 7 -17.94 2.80 5.80
CA ARG A 7 -16.88 2.53 4.82
C ARG A 7 -17.43 2.37 3.40
N ASN A 8 -18.07 3.39 2.88
CA ASN A 8 -18.51 3.39 1.47
C ASN A 8 -17.60 4.21 0.56
N ASP A 9 -16.62 4.93 1.13
CA ASP A 9 -15.75 5.79 0.35
C ASP A 9 -14.59 4.96 -0.20
N ILE A 10 -14.64 4.68 -1.50
CA ILE A 10 -13.59 4.01 -2.26
C ILE A 10 -12.96 5.07 -3.15
N LEU A 11 -11.63 5.16 -3.15
CA LEU A 11 -10.92 6.00 -4.11
C LEU A 11 -11.04 5.39 -5.51
N ARG A 12 -11.36 6.21 -6.48
CA ARG A 12 -11.36 5.88 -7.89
C ARG A 12 -10.18 6.54 -8.60
N SER A 13 -9.86 6.07 -9.80
CA SER A 13 -8.71 6.57 -10.57
C SER A 13 -8.71 8.09 -10.73
N PHE A 14 -9.88 8.72 -10.91
CA PHE A 14 -9.97 10.18 -11.04
C PHE A 14 -9.59 10.91 -9.74
N GLU A 15 -9.93 10.36 -8.57
CA GLU A 15 -9.57 10.94 -7.27
C GLU A 15 -8.06 10.78 -7.02
N ILE A 16 -7.50 9.61 -7.40
CA ILE A 16 -6.06 9.38 -7.35
C ILE A 16 -5.31 10.40 -8.20
N ASN A 17 -5.78 10.66 -9.42
CA ASN A 17 -5.16 11.65 -10.31
C ASN A 17 -5.18 13.05 -9.69
N ARG A 18 -6.30 13.49 -9.11
CA ARG A 18 -6.39 14.77 -8.40
C ARG A 18 -5.43 14.88 -7.21
N ILE A 19 -5.28 13.80 -6.44
CA ILE A 19 -4.33 13.77 -5.32
C ILE A 19 -2.90 13.86 -5.85
N LEU A 20 -2.57 13.15 -6.94
CA LEU A 20 -1.25 13.17 -7.56
C LEU A 20 -0.90 14.56 -8.10
N GLU A 21 -1.83 15.28 -8.72
CA GLU A 21 -1.63 16.64 -9.20
C GLU A 21 -1.24 17.63 -8.10
N SER A 22 -1.68 17.38 -6.88
CA SER A 22 -1.42 18.24 -5.71
C SER A 22 -0.21 17.80 -4.89
N ALA A 23 0.47 16.72 -5.28
CA ALA A 23 1.54 16.09 -4.51
C ALA A 23 2.93 16.41 -5.07
N ASP A 24 3.91 16.61 -4.18
CA ASP A 24 5.33 16.66 -4.54
C ASP A 24 5.79 15.31 -5.12
N SER A 25 6.87 15.31 -5.92
CA SER A 25 7.36 14.15 -6.68
C SER A 25 7.58 12.89 -5.81
N TRP A 26 8.16 13.03 -4.60
CA TRP A 26 8.34 11.90 -3.69
C TRP A 26 7.00 11.33 -3.20
N LEU A 27 6.02 12.21 -2.91
CA LEU A 27 4.70 11.81 -2.44
C LEU A 27 3.88 11.20 -3.58
N GLN A 28 4.04 11.71 -4.82
CA GLN A 28 3.49 11.09 -6.03
C GLN A 28 3.99 9.65 -6.19
N CYS A 29 5.29 9.42 -5.99
CA CYS A 29 5.86 8.07 -6.04
C CYS A 29 5.24 7.15 -4.95
N VAL A 30 5.10 7.63 -3.71
CA VAL A 30 4.45 6.86 -2.63
C VAL A 30 3.00 6.52 -2.97
N ILE A 31 2.23 7.51 -3.46
CA ILE A 31 0.82 7.34 -3.84
C ILE A 31 0.69 6.35 -5.00
N ALA A 32 1.53 6.48 -6.04
CA ALA A 32 1.54 5.58 -7.18
C ALA A 32 1.84 4.12 -6.76
N LEU A 33 2.85 3.91 -5.91
CA LEU A 33 3.17 2.58 -5.36
C LEU A 33 2.03 2.02 -4.50
N ALA A 34 1.40 2.88 -3.67
CA ALA A 34 0.27 2.47 -2.84
C ALA A 34 -0.94 2.05 -3.70
N TRP A 35 -1.21 2.78 -4.77
CA TRP A 35 -2.32 2.51 -5.68
C TRP A 35 -2.06 1.30 -6.56
N MET A 36 -0.91 1.20 -7.21
CA MET A 36 -0.59 0.08 -8.10
C MET A 36 -0.48 -1.27 -7.39
N PHE A 37 0.12 -1.29 -6.21
CA PHE A 37 0.46 -2.54 -5.52
C PHE A 37 -0.35 -2.81 -4.25
N GLY A 38 -1.10 -1.84 -3.75
CA GLY A 38 -1.91 -1.97 -2.54
C GLY A 38 -1.10 -2.33 -1.29
N LYS A 39 0.17 -1.96 -1.23
CA LYS A 39 1.05 -2.27 -0.10
C LYS A 39 0.84 -1.33 1.07
N ARG A 40 1.21 -1.80 2.28
CA ARG A 40 1.15 -0.94 3.46
C ARG A 40 2.20 0.15 3.39
N ILE A 41 1.90 1.32 3.94
CA ILE A 41 2.82 2.47 3.90
C ILE A 41 4.22 2.12 4.44
N ASN A 42 4.32 1.33 5.51
CA ASN A 42 5.61 0.87 6.05
C ASN A 42 6.40 -0.03 5.08
N GLU A 43 5.74 -0.76 4.20
CA GLU A 43 6.36 -1.62 3.20
C GLU A 43 6.88 -0.76 2.04
N ILE A 44 6.15 0.28 1.67
CA ILE A 44 6.52 1.22 0.61
C ILE A 44 7.71 2.08 1.02
N LEU A 45 7.66 2.68 2.20
CA LEU A 45 8.70 3.62 2.66
C LEU A 45 10.06 2.95 2.91
N ARG A 46 10.12 1.62 3.02
CA ARG A 46 11.35 0.84 3.22
C ARG A 46 11.95 0.29 1.93
N ILE A 47 11.38 0.63 0.79
CA ILE A 47 11.93 0.23 -0.50
C ILE A 47 13.28 0.92 -0.70
N ARG A 48 14.26 0.15 -1.18
CA ARG A 48 15.58 0.64 -1.56
C ARG A 48 15.69 0.80 -3.07
N ARG A 49 16.69 1.52 -3.53
CA ARG A 49 16.92 1.75 -4.96
C ARG A 49 17.08 0.45 -5.74
N GLU A 50 17.79 -0.52 -5.16
CA GLU A 50 18.02 -1.86 -5.72
C GLU A 50 16.78 -2.75 -5.76
N ASP A 51 15.71 -2.37 -5.09
CA ASP A 51 14.44 -3.12 -5.06
C ASP A 51 13.50 -2.74 -6.21
N ILE A 52 13.87 -1.72 -7.01
CA ILE A 52 13.09 -1.25 -8.16
C ILE A 52 13.93 -1.36 -9.43
N TYR A 53 13.41 -2.11 -10.39
CA TYR A 53 14.01 -2.24 -11.71
C TYR A 53 12.94 -2.47 -12.78
N THR A 54 13.33 -2.32 -14.04
CA THR A 54 12.45 -2.54 -15.19
C THR A 54 13.11 -3.48 -16.19
N ASP A 55 12.29 -4.17 -16.94
CA ASP A 55 12.66 -4.75 -18.23
C ASP A 55 11.93 -4.00 -19.37
N LYS A 56 11.74 -4.66 -20.53
CA LYS A 56 11.07 -4.04 -21.69
C LYS A 56 9.57 -3.82 -21.47
N GLU A 57 8.93 -4.59 -20.60
CA GLU A 57 7.47 -4.66 -20.45
C GLU A 57 6.98 -4.29 -19.07
N TYR A 58 7.79 -4.54 -18.03
CA TYR A 58 7.33 -4.48 -16.65
C TYR A 58 8.20 -3.61 -15.75
N LEU A 59 7.54 -2.97 -14.79
CA LEU A 59 8.13 -2.41 -13.59
C LEU A 59 8.07 -3.49 -12.50
N TYR A 60 9.22 -3.81 -11.90
CA TYR A 60 9.38 -4.75 -10.81
C TYR A 60 9.68 -4.01 -9.52
N VAL A 61 8.99 -4.40 -8.45
CA VAL A 61 9.22 -3.84 -7.11
C VAL A 61 9.28 -4.98 -6.09
N ARG A 62 10.34 -5.00 -5.30
CA ARG A 62 10.53 -5.93 -4.20
C ARG A 62 10.07 -5.28 -2.89
N PHE A 63 9.12 -5.91 -2.20
CA PHE A 63 8.58 -5.45 -0.93
C PHE A 63 8.98 -6.37 0.21
N PHE A 64 9.29 -5.78 1.37
CA PHE A 64 9.59 -6.52 2.60
C PHE A 64 8.38 -6.45 3.55
N VAL A 65 7.71 -7.59 3.75
CA VAL A 65 6.50 -7.66 4.57
C VAL A 65 6.86 -7.82 6.05
N GLY A 66 6.72 -6.72 6.81
CA GLY A 66 7.13 -6.66 8.21
C GLY A 66 6.21 -7.31 9.25
N LYS A 67 5.01 -7.81 8.86
CA LYS A 67 4.00 -8.30 9.81
C LYS A 67 3.66 -9.79 9.74
N LYS A 68 4.29 -10.57 8.86
CA LYS A 68 4.13 -12.02 8.97
C LYS A 68 4.76 -12.44 10.29
N LYS A 69 3.93 -12.92 11.22
CA LYS A 69 4.40 -13.60 12.42
C LYS A 69 5.30 -14.72 11.93
N THR A 70 6.60 -14.53 12.06
CA THR A 70 7.52 -15.65 11.95
C THR A 70 7.07 -16.67 13.00
N ARG A 71 6.64 -17.86 12.58
CA ARG A 71 6.70 -19.01 13.46
C ARG A 71 8.15 -19.06 13.96
N LYS A 72 8.36 -19.45 15.21
CA LYS A 72 9.67 -19.41 15.90
C LYS A 72 10.86 -19.96 15.06
N ASP A 73 10.57 -20.67 13.98
CA ASP A 73 11.52 -21.41 13.15
C ASP A 73 11.67 -20.88 11.71
N THR A 74 11.11 -19.71 11.37
CA THR A 74 11.25 -19.17 10.01
C THR A 74 12.23 -18.01 10.01
N PRO A 75 13.40 -18.16 9.38
CA PRO A 75 14.34 -17.06 9.22
C PRO A 75 13.78 -16.03 8.24
N VAL A 76 13.96 -14.77 8.55
CA VAL A 76 13.86 -13.55 7.71
C VAL A 76 12.64 -13.49 6.77
N PRO A 77 11.82 -12.43 6.83
CA PRO A 77 10.70 -12.25 5.90
C PRO A 77 11.21 -12.32 4.45
N LYS A 78 10.69 -13.27 3.67
CA LYS A 78 11.01 -13.36 2.24
C LYS A 78 10.54 -12.11 1.54
N PRO A 79 11.38 -11.47 0.72
CA PRO A 79 10.94 -10.36 -0.10
C PRO A 79 9.89 -10.85 -1.11
N TYR A 80 8.84 -10.07 -1.30
CA TYR A 80 7.82 -10.34 -2.31
C TYR A 80 8.07 -9.47 -3.53
N LEU A 81 8.41 -10.10 -4.64
CA LEU A 81 8.55 -9.44 -5.93
C LEU A 81 7.15 -9.29 -6.55
N LYS A 82 6.78 -8.08 -6.89
CA LYS A 82 5.57 -7.76 -7.66
C LYS A 82 5.98 -7.05 -8.95
N ARG A 83 5.17 -7.23 -9.99
CA ARG A 83 5.38 -6.56 -11.26
C ARG A 83 4.08 -5.97 -11.79
N ILE A 84 4.20 -4.91 -12.55
CA ILE A 84 3.09 -4.28 -13.28
C ILE A 84 3.58 -3.86 -14.66
N THR A 85 2.72 -3.85 -15.66
CA THR A 85 3.09 -3.40 -17.01
C THR A 85 3.51 -1.94 -17.00
N LEU A 86 4.52 -1.58 -17.79
CA LEU A 86 4.97 -0.19 -17.98
C LEU A 86 3.91 0.70 -18.64
N GLU A 87 2.90 0.12 -19.30
CA GLU A 87 1.75 0.84 -19.83
C GLU A 87 0.86 1.43 -18.73
N ASN A 88 1.00 0.95 -17.48
CA ASN A 88 0.23 1.52 -16.38
C ASN A 88 0.61 3.00 -16.18
N PRO A 89 -0.37 3.92 -16.24
CA PRO A 89 -0.10 5.37 -16.26
C PRO A 89 0.59 5.88 -14.99
N TYR A 90 0.56 5.13 -13.91
CA TYR A 90 1.18 5.50 -12.64
C TYR A 90 2.67 5.14 -12.56
N CYS A 91 3.18 4.29 -13.47
CA CYS A 91 4.60 3.95 -13.54
C CYS A 91 5.50 5.17 -13.73
N LYS A 92 5.05 6.17 -14.50
CA LYS A 92 5.79 7.42 -14.72
C LYS A 92 6.19 8.13 -13.42
N TYR A 93 5.32 8.17 -12.41
CA TYR A 93 5.61 8.82 -11.12
C TYR A 93 6.67 8.08 -10.32
N VAL A 94 6.70 6.75 -10.43
CA VAL A 94 7.73 5.93 -9.77
C VAL A 94 9.06 6.08 -10.49
N LEU A 95 9.08 5.93 -11.80
CA LEU A 95 10.31 5.95 -12.58
C LEU A 95 10.98 7.31 -12.56
N SER A 96 10.24 8.41 -12.76
CA SER A 96 10.79 9.75 -12.70
C SER A 96 11.42 10.09 -11.35
N TYR A 97 10.80 9.65 -10.25
CA TYR A 97 11.34 9.89 -8.92
C TYR A 97 12.55 8.99 -8.61
N VAL A 98 12.46 7.70 -8.89
CA VAL A 98 13.51 6.72 -8.58
C VAL A 98 14.81 7.01 -9.35
N GLN A 99 14.74 7.59 -10.55
CA GLN A 99 15.92 8.02 -11.32
C GLN A 99 16.75 9.09 -10.59
N THR A 100 16.14 9.86 -9.69
CA THR A 100 16.86 10.87 -8.90
C THR A 100 17.64 10.27 -7.71
N ILE A 101 17.40 9.00 -7.37
CA ILE A 101 18.01 8.31 -6.22
C ILE A 101 19.11 7.39 -6.71
N LYS A 102 20.35 7.59 -6.22
CA LYS A 102 21.50 6.78 -6.61
C LYS A 102 21.53 5.44 -5.88
N GLU A 103 21.35 5.45 -4.57
CA GLU A 103 21.47 4.26 -3.70
C GLU A 103 20.67 4.44 -2.39
N GLY A 104 20.52 3.36 -1.63
CA GLY A 104 19.85 3.36 -0.33
C GLY A 104 18.32 3.42 -0.44
N TYR A 105 17.67 3.95 0.59
CA TYR A 105 16.21 4.10 0.59
C TYR A 105 15.74 5.09 -0.47
N ILE A 106 14.69 4.76 -1.22
CA ILE A 106 14.14 5.67 -2.23
C ILE A 106 13.43 6.89 -1.60
N PHE A 107 13.04 6.79 -0.32
CA PHE A 107 12.47 7.90 0.46
C PHE A 107 13.40 8.24 1.62
N PRO A 108 14.59 8.82 1.36
CA PRO A 108 15.60 9.06 2.39
C PRO A 108 15.15 10.11 3.41
N SER A 109 15.62 9.97 4.63
CA SER A 109 15.37 10.91 5.73
C SER A 109 16.47 10.81 6.78
N ASN A 110 16.72 11.90 7.50
CA ASN A 110 17.62 11.92 8.65
C ASN A 110 17.01 11.27 9.91
N SER A 111 15.95 10.49 9.78
CA SER A 111 15.31 9.81 10.91
C SER A 111 16.29 8.83 11.56
N LYS A 112 16.40 8.91 12.90
CA LYS A 112 17.22 7.98 13.68
C LYS A 112 16.44 6.67 13.95
N PRO A 113 17.15 5.54 14.12
CA PRO A 113 16.55 4.31 14.62
C PRO A 113 15.87 4.58 15.97
N ARG A 114 14.72 3.97 16.19
CA ARG A 114 13.97 4.12 17.45
C ARG A 114 13.41 2.79 17.91
N THR A 115 13.50 2.54 19.21
CA THR A 115 12.76 1.47 19.87
C THR A 115 11.42 2.03 20.33
N LYS A 116 10.31 1.48 19.85
CA LYS A 116 8.97 1.78 20.35
C LYS A 116 8.50 0.66 21.25
N ARG A 117 8.08 0.99 22.46
CA ARG A 117 7.38 0.08 23.35
C ARG A 117 5.87 0.23 23.16
N PHE A 118 5.16 -0.87 23.10
CA PHE A 118 3.71 -0.87 23.07
C PHE A 118 3.18 -2.04 23.89
N PHE A 119 2.04 -1.84 24.52
CA PHE A 119 1.37 -2.89 25.25
C PHE A 119 0.48 -3.71 24.31
N ASP A 120 0.80 -4.99 24.12
CA ASP A 120 -0.01 -5.93 23.36
C ASP A 120 -1.19 -6.38 24.22
N LYS A 121 -2.32 -5.71 24.05
CA LYS A 121 -3.55 -5.97 24.82
C LYS A 121 -4.05 -7.41 24.71
N ARG A 122 -3.77 -8.10 23.61
CA ARG A 122 -4.18 -9.49 23.40
C ARG A 122 -3.34 -10.47 24.21
N MET A 123 -2.05 -10.19 24.30
CA MET A 123 -1.09 -11.05 24.98
C MET A 123 -0.78 -10.56 26.40
N GLN A 124 -1.33 -9.41 26.80
CA GLN A 124 -1.10 -8.76 28.11
C GLN A 124 0.39 -8.57 28.43
N VAL A 125 1.21 -8.27 27.41
CA VAL A 125 2.65 -8.09 27.56
C VAL A 125 3.14 -6.83 26.88
N TRP A 126 4.20 -6.23 27.43
CA TRP A 126 4.94 -5.18 26.75
C TRP A 126 5.80 -5.78 25.66
N ARG A 127 5.74 -5.21 24.46
CA ARG A 127 6.58 -5.57 23.32
C ARG A 127 7.41 -4.39 22.88
N GLU A 128 8.61 -4.69 22.41
CA GLU A 128 9.48 -3.72 21.77
C GLU A 128 9.48 -3.95 20.26
N TYR A 129 9.46 -2.85 19.55
CA TYR A 129 9.59 -2.82 18.10
C TYR A 129 10.72 -1.88 17.75
N GLN A 130 11.77 -2.43 17.15
CA GLN A 130 12.86 -1.64 16.62
C GLN A 130 12.50 -1.14 15.22
N ARG A 131 12.62 0.14 15.03
CA ARG A 131 12.46 0.79 13.74
C ARG A 131 13.81 1.26 13.27
N GLU A 132 14.20 0.84 12.07
CA GLU A 132 15.35 1.38 11.36
C GLU A 132 15.12 2.86 11.05
N GLY A 133 16.20 3.65 11.03
CA GLY A 133 16.20 5.02 10.57
C GLY A 133 16.55 5.12 9.07
N GLY A 134 16.78 6.35 8.61
CA GLY A 134 17.27 6.61 7.26
C GLY A 134 16.18 6.75 6.18
N TYR A 135 14.92 6.55 6.51
CA TYR A 135 13.79 6.74 5.58
C TYR A 135 12.65 7.56 6.20
N ILE A 136 11.82 8.16 5.35
CA ILE A 136 10.63 8.93 5.74
C ILE A 136 9.72 8.08 6.63
N THR A 137 9.27 8.67 7.74
CA THR A 137 8.40 7.96 8.68
C THR A 137 6.97 7.89 8.19
N PRO A 138 6.20 6.82 8.50
CA PRO A 138 4.79 6.75 8.16
C PRO A 138 3.97 7.92 8.70
N GLU A 139 4.33 8.43 9.87
CA GLU A 139 3.69 9.59 10.48
C GLU A 139 3.89 10.85 9.63
N LEU A 140 5.13 11.04 9.11
CA LEU A 140 5.44 12.15 8.23
C LEU A 140 4.73 12.00 6.87
N ALA A 141 4.78 10.82 6.28
CA ALA A 141 4.05 10.54 5.04
C ALA A 141 2.53 10.75 5.21
N TYR A 142 1.97 10.39 6.37
CA TYR A 142 0.57 10.63 6.69
C TYR A 142 0.25 12.12 6.82
N TYR A 143 1.14 12.88 7.46
CA TYR A 143 0.98 14.33 7.59
C TYR A 143 0.89 15.01 6.23
N TYR A 144 1.79 14.68 5.28
CA TYR A 144 1.76 15.26 3.94
C TYR A 144 0.54 14.81 3.13
N LEU A 145 0.14 13.54 3.24
CA LEU A 145 -1.09 13.08 2.60
C LEU A 145 -2.31 13.87 3.09
N LYS A 146 -2.42 14.11 4.40
CA LYS A 146 -3.54 14.86 4.99
C LYS A 146 -3.59 16.31 4.58
N LYS A 147 -2.46 16.93 4.23
CA LYS A 147 -2.45 18.31 3.70
C LYS A 147 -3.14 18.42 2.34
N ILE A 148 -2.97 17.42 1.47
CA ILE A 148 -3.49 17.44 0.09
C ILE A 148 -4.80 16.67 -0.06
N ALA A 149 -5.04 15.68 0.80
CA ALA A 149 -6.23 14.82 0.79
C ALA A 149 -6.73 14.56 2.23
N PRO A 150 -7.41 15.53 2.87
CA PRO A 150 -7.79 15.46 4.30
C PRO A 150 -8.63 14.22 4.67
N ASN A 151 -9.47 13.75 3.76
CA ASN A 151 -10.37 12.61 3.98
C ASN A 151 -9.76 11.26 3.59
N THR A 152 -8.48 11.23 3.17
CA THR A 152 -7.78 10.03 2.69
C THR A 152 -6.78 9.53 3.74
N TRP A 153 -6.56 8.20 3.79
CA TRP A 153 -5.56 7.54 4.62
C TRP A 153 -4.90 6.41 3.84
N TRP A 154 -3.67 6.03 4.19
CA TRP A 154 -2.88 5.07 3.40
C TRP A 154 -3.56 3.70 3.21
N HIS A 155 -4.31 3.22 4.19
CA HIS A 155 -4.98 1.92 4.05
C HIS A 155 -6.14 1.98 3.04
N LEU A 156 -6.71 3.17 2.81
CA LEU A 156 -7.80 3.37 1.86
C LEU A 156 -7.36 3.03 0.42
N PHE A 157 -6.12 3.36 0.03
CA PHE A 157 -5.59 2.96 -1.29
C PHE A 157 -5.64 1.44 -1.49
N ARG A 158 -5.24 0.69 -0.47
CA ARG A 158 -5.28 -0.77 -0.50
C ARG A 158 -6.70 -1.32 -0.52
N GLU A 159 -7.60 -0.78 0.30
CA GLU A 159 -9.03 -1.14 0.33
C GLU A 159 -9.69 -0.85 -1.02
N SER A 160 -9.40 0.30 -1.61
CA SER A 160 -9.95 0.72 -2.90
C SER A 160 -9.47 -0.17 -4.05
N LEU A 161 -8.15 -0.44 -4.12
CA LEU A 161 -7.60 -1.34 -5.12
C LEU A 161 -8.20 -2.75 -5.02
N ALA A 162 -8.31 -3.30 -3.80
CA ALA A 162 -8.89 -4.62 -3.59
C ALA A 162 -10.36 -4.68 -4.02
N THR A 163 -11.12 -3.62 -3.75
CA THR A 163 -12.52 -3.50 -4.19
C THR A 163 -12.61 -3.39 -5.70
N GLU A 164 -11.79 -2.53 -6.33
CA GLU A 164 -11.76 -2.38 -7.80
C GLU A 164 -11.38 -3.69 -8.50
N MET A 165 -10.40 -4.43 -7.98
CA MET A 165 -10.04 -5.74 -8.53
C MET A 165 -11.20 -6.74 -8.40
N ALA A 166 -11.91 -6.74 -7.28
CA ALA A 166 -13.09 -7.59 -7.07
C ALA A 166 -14.25 -7.23 -8.01
N GLU A 167 -14.53 -5.93 -8.20
CA GLU A 167 -15.52 -5.43 -9.18
C GLU A 167 -15.19 -5.86 -10.62
N ARG A 168 -13.91 -6.02 -10.93
CA ARG A 168 -13.41 -6.52 -12.22
C ARG A 168 -13.34 -8.06 -12.29
N GLY A 169 -13.91 -8.76 -11.31
CA GLY A 169 -14.01 -10.23 -11.30
C GLY A 169 -12.76 -10.95 -10.76
N ALA A 170 -11.93 -10.30 -9.97
CA ALA A 170 -10.85 -11.01 -9.29
C ALA A 170 -11.40 -11.96 -8.22
N THR A 171 -10.96 -13.21 -8.26
CA THR A 171 -11.31 -14.23 -7.27
C THR A 171 -10.59 -14.00 -5.95
N GLU A 172 -11.09 -14.64 -4.85
CA GLU A 172 -10.41 -14.61 -3.55
C GLU A 172 -8.94 -15.02 -3.65
N GLU A 173 -8.64 -16.04 -4.43
CA GLU A 173 -7.27 -16.55 -4.62
C GLU A 173 -6.36 -15.48 -5.26
N LYS A 174 -6.84 -14.82 -6.33
CA LYS A 174 -6.11 -13.72 -6.98
C LYS A 174 -5.85 -12.57 -6.03
N LEU A 175 -6.86 -12.17 -5.23
CA LEU A 175 -6.70 -11.13 -4.23
C LEU A 175 -5.73 -11.53 -3.13
N MET A 176 -5.84 -12.76 -2.60
CA MET A 176 -4.89 -13.26 -1.60
C MET A 176 -3.46 -13.23 -2.10
N HIS A 177 -3.23 -13.68 -3.33
CA HIS A 177 -1.90 -13.66 -3.94
C HIS A 177 -1.39 -12.23 -4.17
N TRP A 178 -2.23 -11.30 -4.64
CA TRP A 178 -1.81 -9.92 -4.90
C TRP A 178 -1.45 -9.15 -3.63
N PHE A 179 -2.32 -9.29 -2.61
CA PHE A 179 -2.20 -8.56 -1.35
C PHE A 179 -1.41 -9.30 -0.27
N ASP A 180 -0.91 -10.51 -0.55
CA ASP A 180 -0.22 -11.40 0.40
C ASP A 180 -1.05 -11.66 1.67
N TRP A 181 -2.35 -11.92 1.50
CA TRP A 181 -3.24 -12.29 2.58
C TRP A 181 -3.16 -13.78 2.90
N ASP A 182 -3.07 -14.10 4.21
CA ASP A 182 -3.02 -15.48 4.69
C ASP A 182 -4.41 -16.06 4.98
N ARG A 183 -5.48 -15.23 4.95
CA ARG A 183 -6.85 -15.62 5.32
C ARG A 183 -7.82 -15.34 4.18
N VAL A 184 -8.55 -16.38 3.79
CA VAL A 184 -9.60 -16.31 2.76
C VAL A 184 -10.68 -15.32 3.15
N ASP A 185 -11.10 -15.32 4.45
CA ASP A 185 -12.13 -14.39 4.95
C ASP A 185 -11.83 -12.92 4.61
N THR A 186 -10.55 -12.56 4.56
CA THR A 186 -10.15 -11.19 4.19
C THR A 186 -10.45 -10.89 2.72
N ALA A 187 -10.14 -11.82 1.82
CA ALA A 187 -10.42 -11.68 0.40
C ALA A 187 -11.93 -11.75 0.11
N HIS A 188 -12.63 -12.69 0.75
CA HIS A 188 -14.06 -12.89 0.62
C HIS A 188 -14.89 -11.62 0.88
N GLN A 189 -14.49 -10.80 1.87
CA GLN A 189 -15.17 -9.52 2.16
C GLN A 189 -15.13 -8.55 0.97
N TYR A 190 -14.03 -8.55 0.19
CA TYR A 190 -13.89 -7.69 -0.99
C TYR A 190 -14.65 -8.24 -2.18
N VAL A 191 -14.60 -9.54 -2.41
CA VAL A 191 -15.36 -10.20 -3.51
C VAL A 191 -16.86 -9.97 -3.30
N LYS A 192 -17.39 -10.26 -2.11
CA LYS A 192 -18.79 -10.01 -1.76
C LYS A 192 -19.19 -8.54 -1.95
N ARG A 193 -18.31 -7.59 -1.61
CA ARG A 193 -18.56 -6.17 -1.79
C ARG A 193 -18.55 -5.78 -3.28
N GLY A 194 -17.60 -6.30 -4.06
CA GLY A 194 -17.50 -6.06 -5.49
C GLY A 194 -18.73 -6.58 -6.24
N THR A 195 -19.18 -7.80 -5.96
CA THR A 195 -20.38 -8.38 -6.53
C THR A 195 -21.62 -7.52 -6.23
N LYS A 196 -21.81 -7.15 -4.96
CA LYS A 196 -22.94 -6.29 -4.57
C LYS A 196 -22.97 -4.96 -5.30
N LEU A 197 -21.82 -4.29 -5.44
CA LEU A 197 -21.72 -3.02 -6.17
C LEU A 197 -22.04 -3.19 -7.67
N THR A 198 -21.64 -4.32 -8.25
CA THR A 198 -21.93 -4.63 -9.65
C THR A 198 -23.42 -4.91 -9.86
N GLU A 199 -24.06 -5.64 -8.95
CA GLU A 199 -25.52 -5.89 -8.95
C GLU A 199 -26.31 -4.57 -8.82
N GLU A 200 -25.96 -3.71 -7.85
CA GLU A 200 -26.59 -2.40 -7.65
C GLU A 200 -26.48 -1.48 -8.90
N LEU A 201 -25.40 -1.61 -9.66
CA LEU A 201 -25.23 -0.87 -10.92
C LEU A 201 -26.07 -1.47 -12.06
N SER A 202 -26.22 -2.80 -12.11
CA SER A 202 -27.03 -3.47 -13.14
C SER A 202 -28.53 -3.23 -12.98
N GLU A 203 -29.00 -2.97 -11.76
CA GLU A 203 -30.39 -2.67 -11.45
C GLU A 203 -30.78 -1.19 -11.73
N ARG A 204 -29.81 -0.32 -11.98
CA ARG A 204 -30.10 1.07 -12.36
C ARG A 204 -30.55 1.14 -13.80
N THR A 205 -31.84 1.39 -14.02
CA THR A 205 -32.34 1.84 -15.32
C THR A 205 -31.80 3.24 -15.60
N TRP A 206 -31.03 3.35 -16.63
CA TRP A 206 -30.46 4.62 -17.13
C TRP A 206 -31.53 5.43 -17.87
#